data_6ecdd27ebe5b303b9272f4fb91c0d0d5
#
_entry.id   6ecdd27ebe5b303b9272f4fb91c0d0d5
#
_cell.length_a   1.000
_cell.length_b   1.000
_cell.length_c   1.000
_cell.angle_alpha   90.00
_cell.angle_beta   90.00
_cell.angle_gamma   90.00
#
_symmetry.space_group_name_H-M   'P 1'
#
loop_
_entity.id
_entity.type
_entity.pdbx_description
1 polymer ?
#
loop_
_entity_poly.entity_id
_entity_poly.type
_entity_poly.pdbx_seq_one_letter_code
_entity_poly.pdbx_strand_id
1 'polypeptide(L)'
;MRYTLFLMGISLMWVLPGAAADSCLNEICRQKHLQGRIIWFDAEANLRQLSSRKGVAETVRKCREANINTIIVDVKPLSGLVLYKSRIAPRLTSLNGVAYPRDYDLLRAVVDEGHKAGIAVHASINVFSEGSQSAGGGPAFKNRDWQCVQYEMDRCVCTSDGQKRSLRSADGPYQGDICAYGSNSGVIGDLPPDTTYVRVSGDGRASRAEQVIGRAHLCAPDGGFILLGNNDAGGWLKQTADSGAKFTLEGKAAMRRVSETDNLHQAVFVNPCNPDVQAYELSIMREIVEKYDVDGIVLDRMRYPNIYTDFSDVTRKQFESFIGKKVQSWPEDIFARPLVPGDIARGPLFKDWLKFRAQVIRDFLAQVRATVKSIRRGVQLGVYVGSWYPVYFDVGVNWGSPSHSAPDLDWWPNGYEETGYADLADYICTGCYYTYPTRKEALDKGEQEWKSVEAAAQESMNAVKDETFVYGSLYLRQYNGRPDKFLEAIRQCLDKTQGCMLFDLVYVRDYDWWSVLKQAFPKPVSAPHEAPSLLSQSRNGRPAGS
;
A
#
# COMPACT_ATOMS: atom_id res chain seq x y z
N MET A 1 11.90 4.93 -11.87
CA MET A 1 11.28 5.43 -10.64
C MET A 1 11.58 4.44 -9.53
N ARG A 2 12.35 4.83 -8.53
CA ARG A 2 12.71 3.95 -7.41
C ARG A 2 11.65 4.13 -6.33
N TYR A 3 10.80 3.13 -6.12
CA TYR A 3 10.01 3.04 -4.90
C TYR A 3 10.96 2.61 -3.78
N THR A 4 11.41 3.55 -2.99
CA THR A 4 12.04 3.25 -1.71
C THR A 4 10.91 3.11 -0.71
N LEU A 5 10.57 1.86 -0.35
CA LEU A 5 9.78 1.59 0.85
C LEU A 5 10.62 2.05 2.04
N PHE A 6 10.29 3.20 2.61
CA PHE A 6 10.78 3.61 3.91
C PHE A 6 10.05 2.77 4.95
N LEU A 7 10.69 1.71 5.39
CA LEU A 7 10.34 1.04 6.64
C LEU A 7 10.99 1.85 7.75
N MET A 8 10.18 2.62 8.49
CA MET A 8 10.59 3.21 9.77
C MET A 8 11.25 2.13 10.62
N GLY A 9 12.39 2.45 11.20
CA GLY A 9 13.14 1.58 12.08
C GLY A 9 12.43 1.38 13.42
N ILE A 10 11.31 0.63 13.39
CA ILE A 10 10.73 0.09 14.61
C ILE A 10 11.47 -1.21 14.89
N SER A 11 12.31 -1.22 15.93
CA SER A 11 12.83 -2.46 16.51
C SER A 11 11.68 -3.22 17.18
N LEU A 12 10.83 -3.85 16.38
CA LEU A 12 9.86 -4.79 16.88
C LEU A 12 10.59 -6.10 17.18
N MET A 13 10.73 -6.44 18.45
CA MET A 13 11.03 -7.81 18.86
C MET A 13 9.82 -8.66 18.46
N TRP A 14 9.92 -9.36 17.35
CA TRP A 14 8.96 -10.37 16.95
C TRP A 14 9.06 -11.55 17.93
N VAL A 15 8.04 -11.70 18.77
CA VAL A 15 7.83 -12.98 19.47
C VAL A 15 7.35 -13.95 18.41
N LEU A 16 8.14 -15.00 18.12
CA LEU A 16 7.76 -16.06 17.20
C LEU A 16 6.50 -16.76 17.77
N PRO A 17 5.36 -16.76 17.07
CA PRO A 17 4.31 -17.71 17.39
C PRO A 17 4.85 -19.12 17.14
N GLY A 18 4.56 -20.04 18.05
CA GLY A 18 4.84 -21.46 17.87
C GLY A 18 4.33 -21.96 16.51
N ALA A 19 4.88 -23.05 16.01
CA ALA A 19 4.53 -23.63 14.73
C ALA A 19 3.01 -23.65 14.55
N ALA A 20 2.49 -22.78 13.66
CA ALA A 20 1.07 -22.69 13.40
C ALA A 20 0.62 -24.03 12.80
N ALA A 21 -0.46 -24.58 13.32
CA ALA A 21 -1.13 -25.73 12.70
C ALA A 21 -1.46 -25.35 11.23
N ASP A 22 -1.32 -26.32 10.31
CA ASP A 22 -1.70 -26.10 8.91
C ASP A 22 -3.13 -25.56 8.84
N SER A 23 -3.33 -24.50 8.06
CA SER A 23 -4.64 -23.88 7.84
C SER A 23 -5.63 -24.93 7.29
N CYS A 24 -6.82 -24.95 7.84
CA CYS A 24 -7.90 -25.82 7.37
C CYS A 24 -8.19 -25.59 5.87
N LEU A 25 -8.19 -24.32 5.41
CA LEU A 25 -8.38 -23.99 4.00
C LEU A 25 -7.21 -24.47 3.12
N ASN A 26 -5.97 -24.42 3.60
CA ASN A 26 -4.83 -24.95 2.87
C ASN A 26 -4.97 -26.46 2.63
N GLU A 27 -5.33 -27.19 3.67
CA GLU A 27 -5.52 -28.65 3.58
C GLU A 27 -6.65 -29.02 2.62
N ILE A 28 -7.80 -28.35 2.72
CA ILE A 28 -8.94 -28.54 1.81
C ILE A 28 -8.54 -28.24 0.37
N CYS A 29 -7.83 -27.14 0.12
CA CYS A 29 -7.40 -26.76 -1.23
C CYS A 29 -6.40 -27.77 -1.81
N ARG A 30 -5.45 -28.29 -1.01
CA ARG A 30 -4.51 -29.35 -1.43
C ARG A 30 -5.25 -30.65 -1.80
N GLN A 31 -6.17 -31.11 -0.96
CA GLN A 31 -6.98 -32.32 -1.20
C GLN A 31 -7.83 -32.21 -2.45
N LYS A 32 -8.38 -31.02 -2.72
CA LYS A 32 -9.22 -30.76 -3.90
C LYS A 32 -8.44 -30.30 -5.14
N HIS A 33 -7.11 -30.22 -5.06
CA HIS A 33 -6.23 -29.73 -6.13
C HIS A 33 -6.62 -28.32 -6.61
N LEU A 34 -7.03 -27.43 -5.70
CA LEU A 34 -7.35 -26.04 -5.98
C LEU A 34 -6.14 -25.14 -5.73
N GLN A 35 -5.91 -24.16 -6.62
CA GLN A 35 -4.79 -23.23 -6.50
C GLN A 35 -5.07 -21.94 -7.26
N GLY A 36 -5.04 -20.80 -6.59
CA GLY A 36 -5.13 -19.49 -7.24
C GLY A 36 -3.86 -19.19 -8.03
N ARG A 37 -3.99 -18.95 -9.33
CA ARG A 37 -2.92 -18.57 -10.25
C ARG A 37 -3.32 -17.30 -10.95
N ILE A 38 -3.03 -16.20 -10.29
CA ILE A 38 -3.58 -14.90 -10.62
C ILE A 38 -2.47 -14.06 -11.28
N ILE A 39 -2.82 -13.36 -12.36
CA ILE A 39 -1.94 -12.35 -12.94
C ILE A 39 -2.64 -11.00 -12.95
N TRP A 40 -1.90 -9.95 -12.56
CA TRP A 40 -2.39 -8.57 -12.57
C TRP A 40 -2.01 -7.88 -13.89
N PHE A 41 -3.01 -7.30 -14.54
CA PHE A 41 -2.85 -6.45 -15.70
C PHE A 41 -2.91 -4.99 -15.23
N ASP A 42 -1.76 -4.44 -14.79
CA ASP A 42 -1.63 -3.01 -14.56
C ASP A 42 -1.84 -2.29 -15.89
N ALA A 43 -2.97 -1.61 -16.02
CA ALA A 43 -3.35 -1.00 -17.28
C ALA A 43 -2.45 0.17 -17.67
N GLU A 44 -1.90 0.91 -16.70
CA GLU A 44 -0.96 2.01 -16.98
C GLU A 44 0.36 1.49 -17.54
N ALA A 45 0.94 0.46 -16.92
CA ALA A 45 2.20 -0.14 -17.36
C ALA A 45 2.06 -0.91 -18.69
N ASN A 46 0.89 -1.48 -18.95
CA ASN A 46 0.61 -2.29 -20.13
C ASN A 46 -0.28 -1.59 -21.17
N LEU A 47 -0.50 -0.28 -21.07
CA LEU A 47 -1.49 0.45 -21.88
C LEU A 47 -1.32 0.19 -23.38
N ARG A 48 -0.08 0.23 -23.88
CA ARG A 48 0.22 0.02 -25.31
C ARG A 48 -0.21 -1.37 -25.81
N GLN A 49 0.00 -2.41 -25.00
CA GLN A 49 -0.39 -3.79 -25.32
C GLN A 49 -1.91 -4.00 -25.19
N LEU A 50 -2.49 -3.42 -24.14
CA LEU A 50 -3.89 -3.67 -23.78
C LEU A 50 -4.89 -2.73 -24.49
N SER A 51 -4.44 -1.73 -25.25
CA SER A 51 -5.31 -0.77 -25.97
C SER A 51 -5.87 -1.30 -27.29
N SER A 52 -5.79 -2.61 -27.55
CA SER A 52 -6.40 -3.24 -28.73
C SER A 52 -6.90 -4.64 -28.42
N ARG A 53 -8.01 -5.07 -29.08
CA ARG A 53 -8.53 -6.45 -28.95
C ARG A 53 -7.49 -7.50 -29.33
N LYS A 54 -6.68 -7.25 -30.37
CA LYS A 54 -5.60 -8.15 -30.78
C LYS A 54 -4.56 -8.34 -29.68
N GLY A 55 -4.12 -7.24 -29.04
CA GLY A 55 -3.15 -7.29 -27.96
C GLY A 55 -3.69 -8.03 -26.73
N VAL A 56 -4.98 -7.81 -26.39
CA VAL A 56 -5.66 -8.54 -25.31
C VAL A 56 -5.76 -10.03 -25.64
N ALA A 57 -6.25 -10.39 -26.83
CA ALA A 57 -6.43 -11.80 -27.23
C ALA A 57 -5.08 -12.56 -27.21
N GLU A 58 -4.00 -11.95 -27.70
CA GLU A 58 -2.67 -12.55 -27.66
C GLU A 58 -2.16 -12.76 -26.22
N THR A 59 -2.38 -11.77 -25.36
CA THR A 59 -1.96 -11.83 -23.95
C THR A 59 -2.75 -12.90 -23.20
N VAL A 60 -4.07 -12.95 -23.36
CA VAL A 60 -4.93 -13.95 -22.71
C VAL A 60 -4.57 -15.37 -23.17
N ARG A 61 -4.29 -15.56 -24.48
CA ARG A 61 -3.80 -16.85 -25.00
C ARG A 61 -2.52 -17.31 -24.27
N LYS A 62 -1.53 -16.42 -24.09
CA LYS A 62 -0.30 -16.71 -23.35
C LYS A 62 -0.59 -17.03 -21.87
N CYS A 63 -1.51 -16.32 -21.23
CA CYS A 63 -1.96 -16.63 -19.88
C CYS A 63 -2.53 -18.06 -19.80
N ARG A 64 -3.40 -18.43 -20.75
CA ARG A 64 -3.96 -19.78 -20.81
C ARG A 64 -2.89 -20.85 -21.00
N GLU A 65 -1.91 -20.63 -21.88
CA GLU A 65 -0.79 -21.53 -22.11
C GLU A 65 0.12 -21.70 -20.88
N ALA A 66 0.17 -20.67 -20.02
CA ALA A 66 0.88 -20.70 -18.73
C ALA A 66 0.01 -21.23 -17.57
N ASN A 67 -1.19 -21.75 -17.84
CA ASN A 67 -2.12 -22.27 -16.83
C ASN A 67 -2.53 -21.25 -15.75
N ILE A 68 -2.57 -19.96 -16.10
CA ILE A 68 -3.22 -18.90 -15.30
C ILE A 68 -4.72 -19.16 -15.32
N ASN A 69 -5.39 -19.05 -14.18
CA ASN A 69 -6.84 -19.26 -14.05
C ASN A 69 -7.62 -17.98 -13.72
N THR A 70 -6.94 -16.91 -13.33
CA THR A 70 -7.61 -15.64 -12.99
C THR A 70 -6.78 -14.46 -13.49
N ILE A 71 -7.43 -13.53 -14.18
CA ILE A 71 -6.86 -12.23 -14.58
C ILE A 71 -7.51 -11.14 -13.72
N ILE A 72 -6.69 -10.35 -13.03
CA ILE A 72 -7.13 -9.09 -12.44
C ILE A 72 -6.75 -7.98 -13.43
N VAL A 73 -7.71 -7.24 -13.95
CA VAL A 73 -7.45 -6.13 -14.86
C VAL A 73 -7.77 -4.79 -14.20
N ASP A 74 -6.79 -3.90 -14.19
CA ASP A 74 -6.94 -2.56 -13.63
C ASP A 74 -7.78 -1.70 -14.59
N VAL A 75 -9.00 -1.35 -14.20
CA VAL A 75 -9.93 -0.59 -15.04
C VAL A 75 -10.19 0.83 -14.52
N LYS A 76 -9.80 1.10 -13.28
CA LYS A 76 -9.77 2.42 -12.65
C LYS A 76 -8.42 2.59 -11.95
N PRO A 77 -7.38 3.03 -12.67
CA PRO A 77 -6.05 3.25 -12.12
C PRO A 77 -5.99 4.47 -11.17
N LEU A 78 -4.80 4.80 -10.67
CA LEU A 78 -4.53 5.85 -9.67
C LEU A 78 -5.16 7.21 -9.99
N SER A 79 -5.29 7.52 -11.27
CA SER A 79 -5.84 8.79 -11.73
C SER A 79 -7.35 8.94 -11.51
N GLY A 80 -8.07 7.86 -11.20
CA GLY A 80 -9.54 7.86 -11.18
C GLY A 80 -10.17 7.93 -12.58
N LEU A 81 -9.34 7.89 -13.64
CA LEU A 81 -9.81 7.88 -15.03
C LEU A 81 -9.98 6.43 -15.48
N VAL A 82 -11.16 6.08 -16.00
CA VAL A 82 -11.50 4.69 -16.29
C VAL A 82 -11.17 4.25 -17.72
N LEU A 83 -10.92 2.95 -17.90
CA LEU A 83 -10.54 2.31 -19.15
C LEU A 83 -11.71 1.48 -19.76
N TYR A 84 -12.90 1.70 -19.29
CA TYR A 84 -14.13 1.10 -19.79
C TYR A 84 -15.17 2.18 -20.15
N LYS A 85 -16.26 1.82 -20.79
CA LYS A 85 -17.33 2.78 -21.15
C LYS A 85 -18.19 3.09 -19.93
N SER A 86 -17.81 4.07 -19.13
CA SER A 86 -18.54 4.54 -17.97
C SER A 86 -19.49 5.70 -18.31
N ARG A 87 -20.59 5.80 -17.54
CA ARG A 87 -21.49 6.97 -17.47
C ARG A 87 -21.25 7.81 -16.22
N ILE A 88 -20.42 7.33 -15.31
CA ILE A 88 -20.19 7.87 -13.97
C ILE A 88 -18.78 8.51 -13.90
N ALA A 89 -17.74 7.72 -14.15
CA ALA A 89 -16.36 8.15 -14.05
C ALA A 89 -15.81 8.69 -15.38
N PRO A 90 -14.94 9.71 -15.33
CA PRO A 90 -14.30 10.24 -16.54
C PRO A 90 -13.35 9.20 -17.14
N ARG A 91 -13.26 9.22 -18.47
CA ARG A 91 -12.47 8.25 -19.22
C ARG A 91 -11.02 8.69 -19.38
N LEU A 92 -10.09 7.74 -19.32
CA LEU A 92 -8.72 7.94 -19.75
C LEU A 92 -8.66 8.15 -21.27
N THR A 93 -7.95 9.18 -21.70
CA THR A 93 -7.76 9.51 -23.14
C THR A 93 -6.32 9.30 -23.60
N SER A 94 -5.37 9.47 -22.69
CA SER A 94 -3.94 9.23 -22.92
C SER A 94 -3.20 9.11 -21.59
N LEU A 95 -2.07 8.42 -21.60
CA LEU A 95 -1.15 8.36 -20.46
C LEU A 95 0.29 8.21 -20.97
N ASN A 96 1.23 9.00 -20.44
CA ASN A 96 2.66 8.95 -20.78
C ASN A 96 2.91 8.99 -22.31
N GLY A 97 2.16 9.83 -23.02
CA GLY A 97 2.26 9.96 -24.50
C GLY A 97 1.62 8.82 -25.30
N VAL A 98 1.01 7.85 -24.66
CA VAL A 98 0.25 6.78 -25.32
C VAL A 98 -1.23 7.15 -25.36
N ALA A 99 -1.80 7.30 -26.55
CA ALA A 99 -3.23 7.55 -26.71
C ALA A 99 -4.04 6.28 -26.39
N TYR A 100 -5.15 6.46 -25.67
CA TYR A 100 -6.12 5.40 -25.45
C TYR A 100 -7.31 5.56 -26.44
N PRO A 101 -7.63 4.54 -27.26
CA PRO A 101 -8.61 4.70 -28.32
C PRO A 101 -10.01 5.04 -27.79
N ARG A 102 -10.66 6.05 -28.40
CA ARG A 102 -11.92 6.62 -27.91
C ARG A 102 -13.06 5.61 -27.78
N ASP A 103 -13.17 4.69 -28.73
CA ASP A 103 -14.26 3.71 -28.77
C ASP A 103 -13.90 2.35 -28.19
N TYR A 104 -12.68 2.20 -27.69
CA TYR A 104 -12.19 0.96 -27.13
C TYR A 104 -12.65 0.80 -25.68
N ASP A 105 -12.98 -0.42 -25.30
CA ASP A 105 -13.43 -0.80 -23.96
C ASP A 105 -12.57 -1.98 -23.47
N LEU A 106 -11.58 -1.66 -22.64
CA LEU A 106 -10.62 -2.65 -22.15
C LEU A 106 -11.31 -3.75 -21.34
N LEU A 107 -12.21 -3.38 -20.42
CA LEU A 107 -12.89 -4.37 -19.57
C LEU A 107 -13.68 -5.36 -20.42
N ARG A 108 -14.46 -4.86 -21.38
CA ARG A 108 -15.20 -5.72 -22.32
C ARG A 108 -14.27 -6.65 -23.08
N ALA A 109 -13.15 -6.13 -23.59
CA ALA A 109 -12.20 -6.93 -24.36
C ALA A 109 -11.56 -8.05 -23.52
N VAL A 110 -11.17 -7.75 -22.25
CA VAL A 110 -10.55 -8.74 -21.37
C VAL A 110 -11.57 -9.78 -20.90
N VAL A 111 -12.81 -9.38 -20.58
CA VAL A 111 -13.90 -10.32 -20.22
C VAL A 111 -14.20 -11.27 -21.38
N ASP A 112 -14.42 -10.73 -22.59
CA ASP A 112 -14.74 -11.53 -23.76
C ASP A 112 -13.64 -12.57 -24.08
N GLU A 113 -12.36 -12.16 -24.05
CA GLU A 113 -11.24 -13.05 -24.37
C GLU A 113 -10.90 -13.99 -23.20
N GLY A 114 -11.01 -13.52 -21.94
CA GLY A 114 -10.80 -14.35 -20.74
C GLY A 114 -11.78 -15.51 -20.68
N HIS A 115 -13.08 -15.24 -20.85
CA HIS A 115 -14.12 -16.27 -20.83
C HIS A 115 -13.96 -17.27 -21.98
N LYS A 116 -13.61 -16.82 -23.21
CA LYS A 116 -13.29 -17.73 -24.33
C LYS A 116 -12.12 -18.66 -23.98
N ALA A 117 -11.15 -18.19 -23.20
CA ALA A 117 -10.00 -18.97 -22.76
C ALA A 117 -10.29 -19.82 -21.50
N GLY A 118 -11.46 -19.70 -20.89
CA GLY A 118 -11.80 -20.34 -19.61
C GLY A 118 -10.97 -19.78 -18.44
N ILE A 119 -10.73 -18.47 -18.44
CA ILE A 119 -10.01 -17.74 -17.39
C ILE A 119 -10.99 -16.75 -16.75
N ALA A 120 -11.10 -16.75 -15.42
CA ALA A 120 -11.91 -15.79 -14.68
C ALA A 120 -11.32 -14.37 -14.80
N VAL A 121 -12.20 -13.36 -14.91
CA VAL A 121 -11.80 -11.96 -15.07
C VAL A 121 -12.37 -11.11 -13.95
N HIS A 122 -11.48 -10.53 -13.15
CA HIS A 122 -11.82 -9.64 -12.05
C HIS A 122 -11.41 -8.20 -12.40
N ALA A 123 -12.35 -7.26 -12.28
CA ALA A 123 -12.09 -5.84 -12.48
C ALA A 123 -11.46 -5.22 -11.23
N SER A 124 -10.26 -4.67 -11.35
CA SER A 124 -9.61 -3.92 -10.26
C SER A 124 -9.94 -2.44 -10.34
N ILE A 125 -10.17 -1.85 -9.17
CA ILE A 125 -10.37 -0.42 -8.98
C ILE A 125 -9.50 0.08 -7.82
N ASN A 126 -8.82 1.21 -8.04
CA ASN A 126 -8.15 1.96 -6.99
C ASN A 126 -9.18 2.80 -6.25
N VAL A 127 -9.70 2.29 -5.12
CA VAL A 127 -10.91 2.82 -4.47
C VAL A 127 -10.76 4.29 -4.07
N PHE A 128 -9.87 4.60 -3.14
CA PHE A 128 -9.72 5.98 -2.63
C PHE A 128 -8.59 6.76 -3.31
N SER A 129 -8.26 6.43 -4.57
CA SER A 129 -7.36 7.20 -5.40
C SER A 129 -8.10 7.75 -6.61
N GLU A 130 -8.29 9.08 -6.63
CA GLU A 130 -9.11 9.79 -7.61
C GLU A 130 -8.35 10.90 -8.36
N GLY A 131 -7.05 10.77 -8.40
CA GLY A 131 -6.20 11.70 -9.13
C GLY A 131 -4.75 11.29 -9.16
N SER A 132 -4.05 11.73 -10.20
CA SER A 132 -2.61 11.56 -10.32
C SER A 132 -1.98 12.80 -10.92
N GLN A 133 -0.94 13.31 -10.30
CA GLN A 133 -0.19 14.45 -10.84
C GLN A 133 0.49 14.10 -12.17
N SER A 134 1.00 12.88 -12.31
CA SER A 134 1.65 12.40 -13.54
C SER A 134 0.66 12.22 -14.70
N ALA A 135 -0.59 11.87 -14.41
CA ALA A 135 -1.67 11.80 -15.40
C ALA A 135 -2.32 13.17 -15.68
N GLY A 136 -1.89 14.22 -14.98
CA GLY A 136 -2.36 15.59 -15.18
C GLY A 136 -3.80 15.84 -14.72
N GLY A 137 -4.35 15.01 -13.83
CA GLY A 137 -5.72 15.25 -13.35
C GLY A 137 -6.39 14.07 -12.68
N GLY A 138 -7.73 14.14 -12.64
CA GLY A 138 -8.64 13.18 -12.06
C GLY A 138 -9.80 13.83 -11.32
N PRO A 139 -10.82 13.07 -10.87
CA PRO A 139 -11.98 13.58 -10.13
C PRO A 139 -11.63 14.40 -8.89
N ALA A 140 -10.58 14.01 -8.15
CA ALA A 140 -10.13 14.71 -6.95
C ALA A 140 -9.66 16.15 -7.18
N PHE A 141 -9.20 16.48 -8.39
CA PHE A 141 -8.81 17.86 -8.73
C PHE A 141 -10.01 18.76 -9.02
N LYS A 142 -11.12 18.18 -9.48
CA LYS A 142 -12.39 18.88 -9.69
C LYS A 142 -13.18 19.01 -8.39
N ASN A 143 -13.16 17.97 -7.57
CA ASN A 143 -13.86 17.88 -6.28
C ASN A 143 -12.84 17.99 -5.14
N ARG A 144 -12.26 19.18 -4.96
CA ARG A 144 -11.17 19.39 -3.99
C ARG A 144 -11.55 19.03 -2.55
N ASP A 145 -12.83 19.12 -2.20
CA ASP A 145 -13.34 18.77 -0.87
C ASP A 145 -13.45 17.26 -0.64
N TRP A 146 -13.23 16.47 -1.69
CA TRP A 146 -13.07 15.02 -1.58
C TRP A 146 -11.70 14.61 -1.07
N GLN A 147 -10.67 15.43 -1.34
CA GLN A 147 -9.28 15.07 -1.02
C GLN A 147 -9.08 14.89 0.48
N CYS A 148 -8.26 13.91 0.84
CA CYS A 148 -7.75 13.81 2.19
C CYS A 148 -7.01 15.09 2.60
N VAL A 149 -7.19 15.50 3.85
CA VAL A 149 -6.44 16.58 4.50
C VAL A 149 -5.33 15.98 5.34
N GLN A 150 -4.10 16.33 5.03
CA GLN A 150 -2.91 15.85 5.72
C GLN A 150 -2.46 16.83 6.80
N TYR A 151 -2.16 16.29 7.98
CA TYR A 151 -1.49 17.02 9.04
C TYR A 151 -0.01 17.15 8.71
N GLU A 152 0.43 18.37 8.45
CA GLU A 152 1.80 18.74 8.14
C GLU A 152 2.45 19.52 9.30
N MET A 153 3.77 19.52 9.33
CA MET A 153 4.57 20.40 10.18
C MET A 153 5.49 21.21 9.28
N ASP A 154 5.18 22.49 9.11
CA ASP A 154 6.06 23.43 8.42
C ASP A 154 7.25 23.71 9.33
N ARG A 155 8.40 23.24 8.93
CA ARG A 155 9.64 23.36 9.71
C ARG A 155 10.59 24.32 9.06
N CYS A 156 11.36 24.99 9.89
CA CYS A 156 12.50 25.78 9.45
C CYS A 156 13.65 25.66 10.44
N VAL A 157 14.84 25.77 9.90
CA VAL A 157 16.04 25.98 10.70
C VAL A 157 16.28 27.48 10.81
N CYS A 158 16.49 27.95 12.04
CA CYS A 158 16.81 29.33 12.37
C CYS A 158 18.22 29.39 12.96
N THR A 159 18.91 30.48 12.76
CA THR A 159 20.25 30.72 13.30
C THR A 159 20.26 31.87 14.31
N SER A 160 21.19 31.87 15.23
CA SER A 160 21.29 32.94 16.28
C SER A 160 21.60 34.33 15.70
N ASP A 161 22.08 34.42 14.47
CA ASP A 161 22.27 35.67 13.72
C ASP A 161 21.04 36.10 12.91
N GLY A 162 19.89 35.39 13.07
CA GLY A 162 18.58 35.76 12.51
C GLY A 162 18.28 35.23 11.12
N GLN A 163 19.13 34.37 10.57
CA GLN A 163 18.81 33.72 9.28
C GLN A 163 17.79 32.60 9.47
N LYS A 164 16.99 32.33 8.43
CA LYS A 164 15.95 31.30 8.45
C LYS A 164 15.84 30.60 7.11
N ARG A 165 15.80 29.26 7.12
CA ARG A 165 15.58 28.44 5.93
C ARG A 165 14.55 27.35 6.20
N SER A 166 13.68 27.09 5.20
CA SER A 166 12.71 26.01 5.28
C SER A 166 13.40 24.65 5.29
N LEU A 167 12.84 23.72 6.07
CA LEU A 167 13.23 22.31 6.07
C LEU A 167 12.23 21.52 5.24
N ARG A 168 12.72 20.65 4.37
CA ARG A 168 11.88 19.63 3.75
C ARG A 168 11.65 18.44 4.69
N SER A 169 10.54 17.75 4.44
CA SER A 169 10.28 16.45 5.05
C SER A 169 11.40 15.46 4.71
N ALA A 170 11.83 14.64 5.67
CA ALA A 170 12.86 13.61 5.50
C ALA A 170 12.54 12.57 4.42
N ASP A 171 11.31 12.49 3.96
CA ASP A 171 10.81 11.50 2.99
C ASP A 171 10.96 11.95 1.52
N GLY A 172 11.50 13.15 1.26
CA GLY A 172 11.63 13.72 -0.09
C GLY A 172 13.01 13.53 -0.71
N PRO A 173 13.09 13.59 -2.06
CA PRO A 173 14.36 13.60 -2.75
C PRO A 173 15.17 14.83 -2.37
N TYR A 174 16.41 14.59 -2.06
CA TYR A 174 17.39 15.57 -1.66
C TYR A 174 17.87 16.38 -2.88
N GLN A 175 17.31 17.55 -3.10
CA GLN A 175 17.65 18.41 -4.24
C GLN A 175 17.73 19.87 -3.81
N GLY A 176 18.90 20.29 -3.28
CA GLY A 176 19.17 21.69 -2.95
C GLY A 176 18.47 22.22 -1.69
N ASP A 177 17.82 21.37 -0.91
CA ASP A 177 17.09 21.71 0.30
C ASP A 177 17.82 21.28 1.56
N ILE A 178 17.42 21.82 2.72
CA ILE A 178 17.89 21.37 4.02
C ILE A 178 16.92 20.33 4.59
N CYS A 179 17.46 19.17 5.00
CA CYS A 179 16.75 18.17 5.76
C CYS A 179 17.30 18.07 7.19
N ALA A 180 16.45 17.72 8.15
CA ALA A 180 16.85 17.47 9.54
C ALA A 180 16.51 16.03 9.93
N TYR A 181 17.36 15.43 10.79
CA TYR A 181 17.17 14.09 11.34
C TYR A 181 17.45 14.08 12.84
N GLY A 182 16.60 13.40 13.61
CA GLY A 182 16.75 13.28 15.06
C GLY A 182 17.66 12.15 15.51
N SER A 183 17.86 12.05 16.84
CA SER A 183 18.72 11.07 17.50
C SER A 183 18.31 9.61 17.25
N ASN A 184 17.02 9.34 17.00
CA ASN A 184 16.49 7.99 16.77
C ASN A 184 16.47 7.58 15.29
N SER A 185 16.87 8.47 14.38
CA SER A 185 16.93 8.21 12.94
C SER A 185 18.36 8.27 12.46
N GLY A 186 18.96 7.13 12.15
CA GLY A 186 20.20 7.07 11.39
C GLY A 186 19.92 7.38 9.92
N VAL A 187 20.68 8.28 9.30
CA VAL A 187 20.64 8.47 7.85
C VAL A 187 21.47 7.37 7.21
N ILE A 188 20.80 6.39 6.60
CA ILE A 188 21.46 5.31 5.85
C ILE A 188 21.03 5.41 4.39
N GLY A 189 21.96 5.64 3.48
CA GLY A 189 21.64 5.63 2.06
C GLY A 189 22.74 6.24 1.19
N ASP A 190 22.53 6.13 -0.12
CA ASP A 190 23.32 6.84 -1.12
C ASP A 190 22.85 8.30 -1.13
N LEU A 191 23.59 9.18 -0.52
CA LEU A 191 23.33 10.62 -0.55
C LEU A 191 23.88 11.22 -1.86
N PRO A 192 23.25 12.30 -2.37
CA PRO A 192 23.78 13.00 -3.53
C PRO A 192 25.24 13.42 -3.33
N PRO A 193 26.04 13.47 -4.40
CA PRO A 193 27.38 14.05 -4.35
C PRO A 193 27.31 15.45 -3.74
N ASP A 194 28.37 15.85 -3.03
CA ASP A 194 28.49 17.17 -2.39
C ASP A 194 27.49 17.45 -1.25
N THR A 195 26.86 16.42 -0.68
CA THR A 195 26.06 16.60 0.51
C THR A 195 26.94 17.01 1.70
N THR A 196 26.65 18.17 2.26
CA THR A 196 27.23 18.68 3.50
C THR A 196 26.34 18.33 4.67
N TYR A 197 26.91 17.88 5.79
CA TYR A 197 26.17 17.68 7.02
C TYR A 197 26.80 18.41 8.21
N VAL A 198 25.95 18.74 9.17
CA VAL A 198 26.32 19.38 10.44
C VAL A 198 25.56 18.66 11.56
N ARG A 199 26.28 18.22 12.59
CA ARG A 199 25.67 17.72 13.83
C ARG A 199 25.41 18.90 14.76
N VAL A 200 24.16 19.02 15.21
CA VAL A 200 23.75 20.10 16.12
C VAL A 200 23.43 19.48 17.49
N SER A 201 24.10 19.92 18.52
CA SER A 201 23.86 19.51 19.91
C SER A 201 22.57 20.13 20.46
N GLY A 202 22.06 19.61 21.59
CA GLY A 202 20.81 20.09 22.19
C GLY A 202 20.82 21.58 22.59
N ASP A 203 22.00 22.20 22.79
CA ASP A 203 22.17 23.63 23.03
C ASP A 203 22.28 24.48 21.73
N GLY A 204 22.13 23.86 20.58
CA GLY A 204 22.13 24.50 19.26
C GLY A 204 23.53 24.69 18.65
N ARG A 205 24.60 24.26 19.31
CA ARG A 205 25.96 24.35 18.75
C ARG A 205 26.17 23.32 17.67
N ALA A 206 26.74 23.76 16.55
CA ALA A 206 27.08 22.90 15.43
C ALA A 206 28.48 22.30 15.54
N SER A 207 28.65 21.07 15.09
CA SER A 207 29.97 20.55 14.73
C SER A 207 30.52 21.29 13.51
N ARG A 208 31.82 21.10 13.23
CA ARG A 208 32.35 21.47 11.92
C ARG A 208 31.54 20.77 10.81
N ALA A 209 31.27 21.50 9.72
CA ALA A 209 30.61 20.93 8.56
C ALA A 209 31.51 19.91 7.87
N GLU A 210 30.96 18.77 7.53
CA GLU A 210 31.63 17.66 6.84
C GLU A 210 30.90 17.31 5.56
N GLN A 211 31.64 16.82 4.56
CA GLN A 211 31.05 16.30 3.33
C GLN A 211 30.84 14.80 3.41
N VAL A 212 29.72 14.33 2.89
CA VAL A 212 29.43 12.89 2.77
C VAL A 212 29.96 12.39 1.43
N ILE A 213 30.77 11.33 1.48
CA ILE A 213 31.27 10.64 0.29
C ILE A 213 30.62 9.26 0.24
N GLY A 214 29.64 9.09 -0.65
CA GLY A 214 28.96 7.82 -0.86
C GLY A 214 27.93 7.46 0.23
N ARG A 215 27.88 6.18 0.63
CA ARG A 215 26.93 5.68 1.61
C ARG A 215 27.35 6.04 3.03
N ALA A 216 26.51 6.76 3.75
CA ALA A 216 26.79 7.20 5.10
C ALA A 216 25.76 6.70 6.12
N HIS A 217 26.24 6.38 7.31
CA HIS A 217 25.43 6.20 8.50
C HIS A 217 25.76 7.35 9.46
N LEU A 218 24.80 8.26 9.62
CA LEU A 218 24.96 9.45 10.43
C LEU A 218 24.05 9.37 11.65
N CYS A 219 24.61 9.48 12.86
CA CYS A 219 23.85 9.54 14.09
C CYS A 219 23.85 10.98 14.64
N ALA A 220 22.67 11.46 15.05
CA ALA A 220 22.56 12.73 15.74
C ALA A 220 23.15 12.65 17.16
N PRO A 221 23.68 13.75 17.71
CA PRO A 221 24.03 13.82 19.11
C PRO A 221 22.81 13.65 20.02
N ASP A 222 23.02 13.17 21.25
CA ASP A 222 21.96 13.05 22.24
C ASP A 222 21.26 14.40 22.46
N GLY A 223 19.93 14.41 22.35
CA GLY A 223 19.11 15.61 22.45
C GLY A 223 19.29 16.63 21.33
N GLY A 224 20.05 16.27 20.29
CA GLY A 224 20.34 17.11 19.13
C GLY A 224 19.73 16.58 17.83
N PHE A 225 20.24 17.09 16.71
CA PHE A 225 19.80 16.72 15.37
C PHE A 225 20.95 16.86 14.35
N ILE A 226 20.74 16.30 13.16
CA ILE A 226 21.64 16.47 12.01
C ILE A 226 20.93 17.32 10.99
N LEU A 227 21.63 18.29 10.43
CA LEU A 227 21.21 19.01 9.22
C LEU A 227 22.02 18.51 8.03
N LEU A 228 21.34 18.28 6.94
CA LEU A 228 21.93 17.88 5.65
C LEU A 228 21.51 18.89 4.59
N GLY A 229 22.46 19.30 3.75
CA GLY A 229 22.21 20.19 2.64
C GLY A 229 23.20 19.93 1.49
N ASN A 230 22.77 20.09 0.25
CA ASN A 230 23.66 20.06 -0.90
C ASN A 230 23.61 21.40 -1.67
N ASN A 231 24.53 21.59 -2.60
CA ASN A 231 24.63 22.83 -3.36
C ASN A 231 24.63 24.08 -2.45
N ASP A 232 23.74 25.03 -2.73
CA ASP A 232 23.54 26.27 -1.97
C ASP A 232 23.23 26.03 -0.49
N ALA A 233 22.41 25.03 -0.20
CA ALA A 233 22.05 24.66 1.15
C ALA A 233 23.26 24.11 1.92
N GLY A 234 24.08 23.28 1.28
CA GLY A 234 25.33 22.77 1.86
C GLY A 234 26.34 23.90 2.13
N GLY A 235 26.49 24.83 1.20
CA GLY A 235 27.33 26.03 1.36
C GLY A 235 26.88 26.89 2.54
N TRP A 236 25.58 27.12 2.69
CA TRP A 236 25.00 27.87 3.80
C TRP A 236 25.22 27.17 5.15
N LEU A 237 25.01 25.85 5.23
CA LEU A 237 25.28 25.08 6.45
C LEU A 237 26.74 25.21 6.88
N LYS A 238 27.68 25.10 5.94
CA LYS A 238 29.12 25.25 6.21
C LYS A 238 29.44 26.64 6.70
N GLN A 239 29.03 27.68 5.99
CA GLN A 239 29.31 29.07 6.38
C GLN A 239 28.75 29.39 7.77
N THR A 240 27.54 28.93 8.07
CA THR A 240 26.88 29.16 9.38
C THR A 240 27.58 28.41 10.49
N ALA A 241 27.97 27.15 10.27
CA ALA A 241 28.74 26.39 11.26
C ALA A 241 30.13 27.02 11.54
N ASP A 242 30.81 27.45 10.48
CA ASP A 242 32.13 28.11 10.57
C ASP A 242 32.05 29.47 11.28
N SER A 243 30.91 30.19 11.22
CA SER A 243 30.70 31.45 11.95
C SER A 243 30.47 31.26 13.47
N GLY A 244 30.20 30.03 13.89
CA GLY A 244 29.83 29.71 15.28
C GLY A 244 28.40 30.07 15.67
N ALA A 245 27.54 30.42 14.70
CA ALA A 245 26.14 30.66 14.95
C ALA A 245 25.45 29.38 15.44
N LYS A 246 24.47 29.53 16.33
CA LYS A 246 23.66 28.40 16.81
C LYS A 246 22.50 28.15 15.91
N PHE A 247 22.14 26.86 15.74
CA PHE A 247 20.98 26.42 15.00
C PHE A 247 19.85 26.05 15.97
N THR A 248 18.62 26.44 15.62
CA THR A 248 17.39 26.03 16.28
C THR A 248 16.36 25.59 15.23
N LEU A 249 15.43 24.73 15.63
CA LEU A 249 14.30 24.36 14.79
C LEU A 249 13.04 25.05 15.27
N GLU A 250 12.30 25.60 14.33
CA GLU A 250 10.95 26.11 14.55
C GLU A 250 9.98 25.34 13.67
N GLY A 251 8.70 25.24 14.11
CA GLY A 251 7.68 24.57 13.34
C GLY A 251 6.30 25.08 13.63
N LYS A 252 5.43 24.96 12.64
CA LYS A 252 4.02 25.30 12.73
C LYS A 252 3.19 24.20 12.13
N ALA A 253 2.18 23.73 12.87
CA ALA A 253 1.18 22.80 12.36
C ALA A 253 0.40 23.42 11.19
N ALA A 254 0.17 22.63 10.16
CA ALA A 254 -0.61 23.01 8.98
C ALA A 254 -1.48 21.85 8.52
N MET A 255 -2.68 22.17 8.02
CA MET A 255 -3.58 21.21 7.39
C MET A 255 -3.62 21.51 5.90
N ARG A 256 -3.22 20.53 5.07
CA ARG A 256 -3.18 20.68 3.61
C ARG A 256 -3.88 19.52 2.92
N ARG A 257 -4.54 19.80 1.81
CA ARG A 257 -4.99 18.74 0.93
C ARG A 257 -3.78 17.95 0.41
N VAL A 258 -3.93 16.65 0.23
CA VAL A 258 -2.81 15.78 -0.21
C VAL A 258 -2.18 16.20 -1.53
N SER A 259 -2.93 16.87 -2.42
CA SER A 259 -2.38 17.44 -3.66
C SER A 259 -1.55 18.71 -3.45
N GLU A 260 -1.57 19.29 -2.26
CA GLU A 260 -0.87 20.54 -1.89
C GLU A 260 0.36 20.25 -1.01
N THR A 261 0.60 19.00 -0.66
CA THR A 261 1.75 18.59 0.14
C THR A 261 2.99 18.42 -0.73
N ASP A 262 4.17 18.66 -0.13
CA ASP A 262 5.46 18.41 -0.81
C ASP A 262 5.73 16.91 -1.06
N ASN A 263 5.04 16.05 -0.34
CA ASN A 263 5.03 14.63 -0.55
C ASN A 263 4.23 14.31 -1.80
N LEU A 264 4.93 14.26 -2.94
CA LEU A 264 4.38 13.92 -4.25
C LEU A 264 3.94 12.45 -4.26
N HIS A 265 2.85 12.14 -3.56
CA HIS A 265 2.16 10.88 -3.79
C HIS A 265 1.71 10.87 -5.26
N GLN A 266 2.07 9.83 -5.98
CA GLN A 266 1.59 9.67 -7.37
C GLN A 266 0.06 9.67 -7.41
N ALA A 267 -0.58 9.20 -6.33
CA ALA A 267 -2.01 9.12 -6.15
C ALA A 267 -2.53 10.27 -5.27
N VAL A 268 -3.54 10.98 -5.75
CA VAL A 268 -4.32 11.94 -4.95
C VAL A 268 -5.45 11.19 -4.27
N PHE A 269 -5.27 10.93 -2.99
CA PHE A 269 -6.25 10.21 -2.18
C PHE A 269 -7.43 11.09 -1.81
N VAL A 270 -8.62 10.49 -1.84
CA VAL A 270 -9.87 11.06 -1.36
C VAL A 270 -10.26 10.47 -0.02
N ASN A 271 -11.01 11.26 0.77
CA ASN A 271 -11.32 10.93 2.16
C ASN A 271 -12.31 9.77 2.29
N PRO A 272 -11.92 8.63 2.89
CA PRO A 272 -12.82 7.51 3.14
C PRO A 272 -14.02 7.83 4.05
N CYS A 273 -13.92 8.87 4.89
CA CYS A 273 -15.04 9.34 5.73
C CYS A 273 -16.06 10.19 4.98
N ASN A 274 -15.75 10.67 3.77
CA ASN A 274 -16.66 11.54 3.03
C ASN A 274 -17.78 10.70 2.38
N PRO A 275 -19.07 10.93 2.71
CA PRO A 275 -20.18 10.16 2.19
C PRO A 275 -20.35 10.29 0.66
N ASP A 276 -20.02 11.45 0.08
CA ASP A 276 -20.10 11.65 -1.37
C ASP A 276 -19.04 10.83 -2.10
N VAL A 277 -17.84 10.70 -1.51
CA VAL A 277 -16.78 9.81 -2.00
C VAL A 277 -17.23 8.35 -1.95
N GLN A 278 -17.77 7.90 -0.81
CA GLN A 278 -18.27 6.53 -0.68
C GLN A 278 -19.39 6.24 -1.69
N ALA A 279 -20.34 7.16 -1.85
CA ALA A 279 -21.44 7.01 -2.82
C ALA A 279 -20.92 6.95 -4.27
N TYR A 280 -19.94 7.76 -4.62
CA TYR A 280 -19.29 7.75 -5.94
C TYR A 280 -18.61 6.41 -6.23
N GLU A 281 -17.79 5.92 -5.31
CA GLU A 281 -17.09 4.63 -5.46
C GLU A 281 -18.07 3.45 -5.57
N LEU A 282 -19.10 3.43 -4.72
CA LEU A 282 -20.16 2.41 -4.80
C LEU A 282 -20.90 2.46 -6.15
N SER A 283 -21.13 3.65 -6.72
CA SER A 283 -21.79 3.80 -8.01
C SER A 283 -20.95 3.23 -9.17
N ILE A 284 -19.61 3.39 -9.12
CA ILE A 284 -18.67 2.79 -10.08
C ILE A 284 -18.72 1.27 -10.01
N MET A 285 -18.66 0.70 -8.80
CA MET A 285 -18.72 -0.76 -8.61
C MET A 285 -20.06 -1.33 -9.10
N ARG A 286 -21.16 -0.65 -8.77
CA ARG A 286 -22.50 -0.97 -9.27
C ARG A 286 -22.52 -0.99 -10.81
N GLU A 287 -22.03 0.07 -11.46
CA GLU A 287 -22.00 0.16 -12.92
C GLU A 287 -21.20 -0.99 -13.54
N ILE A 288 -20.07 -1.36 -12.98
CA ILE A 288 -19.25 -2.48 -13.48
C ILE A 288 -20.02 -3.79 -13.39
N VAL A 289 -20.61 -4.12 -12.23
CA VAL A 289 -21.31 -5.39 -12.03
C VAL A 289 -22.61 -5.49 -12.85
N GLU A 290 -23.31 -4.38 -13.04
CA GLU A 290 -24.55 -4.35 -13.87
C GLU A 290 -24.25 -4.50 -15.36
N LYS A 291 -23.12 -3.95 -15.83
CA LYS A 291 -22.88 -3.76 -17.26
C LYS A 291 -21.94 -4.80 -17.88
N TYR A 292 -21.05 -5.37 -17.07
CA TYR A 292 -20.03 -6.31 -17.51
C TYR A 292 -20.18 -7.66 -16.81
N ASP A 293 -19.94 -8.73 -17.56
CA ASP A 293 -19.96 -10.08 -17.01
C ASP A 293 -18.63 -10.43 -16.34
N VAL A 294 -18.25 -9.62 -15.33
CA VAL A 294 -17.05 -9.88 -14.53
C VAL A 294 -17.30 -10.99 -13.53
N ASP A 295 -16.31 -11.83 -13.28
CA ASP A 295 -16.35 -12.88 -12.24
C ASP A 295 -16.06 -12.32 -10.85
N GLY A 296 -15.37 -11.17 -10.78
CA GLY A 296 -15.08 -10.49 -9.52
C GLY A 296 -14.76 -9.02 -9.66
N ILE A 297 -14.73 -8.34 -8.51
CA ILE A 297 -14.18 -7.00 -8.32
C ILE A 297 -13.03 -7.10 -7.31
N VAL A 298 -11.94 -6.38 -7.57
CA VAL A 298 -10.79 -6.28 -6.67
C VAL A 298 -10.63 -4.84 -6.21
N LEU A 299 -10.55 -4.66 -4.90
CA LEU A 299 -10.38 -3.35 -4.28
C LEU A 299 -8.90 -3.13 -3.97
N ASP A 300 -8.25 -2.27 -4.74
CA ASP A 300 -6.92 -1.73 -4.43
C ASP A 300 -7.07 -0.37 -3.78
N ARG A 301 -6.11 0.05 -2.98
CA ARG A 301 -6.10 1.34 -2.26
C ARG A 301 -7.40 1.69 -1.53
N MET A 302 -8.11 0.69 -1.03
CA MET A 302 -9.22 0.88 -0.09
C MET A 302 -8.66 1.21 1.30
N ARG A 303 -8.00 2.35 1.41
CA ARG A 303 -7.22 2.76 2.58
C ARG A 303 -6.94 4.26 2.58
N TYR A 304 -6.44 4.77 3.69
CA TYR A 304 -5.84 6.10 3.76
C TYR A 304 -4.42 6.09 3.14
N PRO A 305 -3.88 7.26 2.74
CA PRO A 305 -2.50 7.32 2.23
C PRO A 305 -1.44 6.98 3.29
N ASN A 306 -1.61 7.48 4.54
CA ASN A 306 -0.68 7.31 5.66
C ASN A 306 -1.35 7.66 7.00
N ILE A 307 -0.60 7.63 8.11
CA ILE A 307 -1.09 7.97 9.45
C ILE A 307 -1.46 9.47 9.60
N TYR A 308 -0.85 10.34 8.78
CA TYR A 308 -1.05 11.79 8.84
C TYR A 308 -2.34 12.26 8.14
N THR A 309 -3.24 11.36 7.76
CA THR A 309 -4.53 11.62 7.12
C THR A 309 -5.66 10.79 7.79
N ASP A 310 -6.92 11.15 7.72
CA ASP A 310 -7.49 12.40 7.23
C ASP A 310 -7.87 13.32 8.41
N PHE A 311 -7.44 14.57 8.36
CA PHE A 311 -7.68 15.54 9.42
C PHE A 311 -8.66 16.65 9.00
N SER A 312 -9.58 16.35 8.07
CA SER A 312 -10.67 17.27 7.69
C SER A 312 -11.74 17.39 8.78
N ASP A 313 -12.54 18.45 8.68
CA ASP A 313 -13.68 18.66 9.58
C ASP A 313 -14.73 17.55 9.51
N VAL A 314 -14.90 16.93 8.33
CA VAL A 314 -15.82 15.78 8.15
C VAL A 314 -15.34 14.61 9.02
N THR A 315 -14.08 14.28 8.92
CA THR A 315 -13.48 13.18 9.69
C THR A 315 -13.45 13.48 11.18
N ARG A 316 -13.12 14.72 11.58
CA ARG A 316 -13.19 15.15 12.99
C ARG A 316 -14.58 14.93 13.59
N LYS A 317 -15.64 15.35 12.90
CA LYS A 317 -17.03 15.20 13.38
C LYS A 317 -17.41 13.72 13.55
N GLN A 318 -17.04 12.87 12.60
CA GLN A 318 -17.31 11.43 12.68
C GLN A 318 -16.49 10.75 13.81
N PHE A 319 -15.23 11.14 13.98
CA PHE A 319 -14.40 10.64 15.07
C PHE A 319 -14.96 11.05 16.44
N GLU A 320 -15.33 12.31 16.62
CA GLU A 320 -15.98 12.80 17.85
C GLU A 320 -17.28 12.03 18.15
N SER A 321 -18.06 11.72 17.11
CA SER A 321 -19.26 10.87 17.26
C SER A 321 -18.91 9.44 17.67
N PHE A 322 -17.86 8.86 17.09
CA PHE A 322 -17.38 7.51 17.38
C PHE A 322 -16.93 7.36 18.84
N ILE A 323 -16.19 8.35 19.36
CA ILE A 323 -15.69 8.32 20.76
C ILE A 323 -16.68 8.91 21.77
N GLY A 324 -17.81 9.47 21.31
CA GLY A 324 -18.87 10.04 22.18
C GLY A 324 -18.47 11.32 22.91
N LYS A 325 -17.41 12.00 22.50
CA LYS A 325 -16.93 13.25 23.13
C LYS A 325 -16.23 14.18 22.13
N LYS A 326 -16.12 15.48 22.50
CA LYS A 326 -15.38 16.45 21.70
C LYS A 326 -13.87 16.30 21.90
N VAL A 327 -13.09 16.45 20.83
CA VAL A 327 -11.64 16.53 20.87
C VAL A 327 -11.24 17.96 21.21
N GLN A 328 -10.46 18.14 22.29
CA GLN A 328 -10.11 19.46 22.81
C GLN A 328 -9.00 20.10 21.96
N SER A 329 -7.92 19.36 21.72
CA SER A 329 -6.78 19.78 20.90
C SER A 329 -6.71 18.92 19.64
N TRP A 330 -7.12 19.47 18.51
CA TRP A 330 -7.07 18.80 17.21
C TRP A 330 -5.92 19.34 16.37
N PRO A 331 -4.97 18.49 15.92
CA PRO A 331 -4.90 17.03 16.02
C PRO A 331 -4.09 16.48 17.21
N GLU A 332 -3.58 17.32 18.11
CA GLU A 332 -2.57 16.98 19.13
C GLU A 332 -3.06 15.92 20.11
N ASP A 333 -4.37 15.87 20.43
CA ASP A 333 -4.94 14.78 21.25
C ASP A 333 -4.83 13.40 20.56
N ILE A 334 -4.65 13.38 19.23
CA ILE A 334 -4.37 12.16 18.47
C ILE A 334 -2.87 11.88 18.49
N PHE A 335 -2.09 12.79 17.93
CA PHE A 335 -0.62 12.79 17.99
C PHE A 335 -0.06 14.16 17.61
N ALA A 336 1.14 14.46 18.08
CA ALA A 336 1.90 15.60 17.64
C ALA A 336 3.08 15.18 16.75
N ARG A 337 3.37 15.96 15.73
CA ARG A 337 4.56 15.81 14.89
C ARG A 337 5.72 16.56 15.56
N PRO A 338 6.85 15.92 15.85
CA PRO A 338 7.98 16.58 16.49
C PRO A 338 8.64 17.61 15.56
N LEU A 339 9.30 18.61 16.14
CA LEU A 339 10.09 19.60 15.39
C LEU A 339 11.25 18.95 14.66
N VAL A 340 11.98 18.09 15.35
CA VAL A 340 12.97 17.23 14.74
C VAL A 340 12.24 16.06 14.10
N PRO A 341 12.36 15.83 12.78
CA PRO A 341 11.72 14.68 12.14
C PRO A 341 12.07 13.36 12.83
N GLY A 342 11.08 12.56 13.09
CA GLY A 342 11.18 11.30 13.83
C GLY A 342 9.79 10.75 14.15
N ASP A 343 9.73 9.85 15.14
CA ASP A 343 8.49 9.24 15.57
C ASP A 343 7.49 10.27 16.09
N ILE A 344 6.22 10.07 15.79
CA ILE A 344 5.13 10.90 16.30
C ILE A 344 4.99 10.76 17.82
N ALA A 345 4.70 11.86 18.51
CA ALA A 345 4.32 11.84 19.91
C ALA A 345 2.84 11.48 20.02
N ARG A 346 2.52 10.24 20.43
CA ARG A 346 1.15 9.74 20.54
C ARG A 346 0.38 10.49 21.63
N GLY A 347 -0.79 11.01 21.27
CA GLY A 347 -1.72 11.65 22.18
C GLY A 347 -2.66 10.66 22.87
N PRO A 348 -3.51 11.12 23.81
CA PRO A 348 -4.39 10.26 24.59
C PRO A 348 -5.48 9.56 23.75
N LEU A 349 -5.78 10.06 22.56
CA LEU A 349 -6.79 9.50 21.65
C LEU A 349 -6.18 8.73 20.48
N PHE A 350 -4.87 8.48 20.49
CA PHE A 350 -4.18 7.81 19.38
C PHE A 350 -4.77 6.42 19.08
N LYS A 351 -4.99 5.61 20.11
CA LYS A 351 -5.54 4.26 19.97
C LYS A 351 -6.98 4.26 19.46
N ASP A 352 -7.81 5.18 19.95
CA ASP A 352 -9.19 5.36 19.46
C ASP A 352 -9.21 5.78 17.98
N TRP A 353 -8.26 6.63 17.58
CA TRP A 353 -8.07 7.05 16.20
C TRP A 353 -7.74 5.89 15.25
N LEU A 354 -6.85 4.99 15.67
CA LEU A 354 -6.53 3.80 14.87
C LEU A 354 -7.76 2.90 14.69
N LYS A 355 -8.51 2.65 15.79
CA LYS A 355 -9.74 1.84 15.75
C LYS A 355 -10.79 2.50 14.85
N PHE A 356 -11.00 3.80 14.97
CA PHE A 356 -11.95 4.55 14.15
C PHE A 356 -11.64 4.44 12.66
N ARG A 357 -10.40 4.70 12.24
CA ARG A 357 -10.02 4.62 10.82
C ARG A 357 -10.24 3.22 10.25
N ALA A 358 -9.84 2.18 10.98
CA ALA A 358 -10.05 0.80 10.55
C ALA A 358 -11.54 0.45 10.48
N GLN A 359 -12.37 0.96 11.40
CA GLN A 359 -13.83 0.78 11.37
C GLN A 359 -14.46 1.42 10.13
N VAL A 360 -14.05 2.63 9.75
CA VAL A 360 -14.53 3.30 8.52
C VAL A 360 -14.28 2.44 7.27
N ILE A 361 -13.10 1.84 7.17
CA ILE A 361 -12.77 0.97 6.03
C ILE A 361 -13.57 -0.34 6.06
N ARG A 362 -13.73 -0.97 7.24
CA ARG A 362 -14.58 -2.16 7.38
C ARG A 362 -16.03 -1.89 6.99
N ASP A 363 -16.60 -0.78 7.47
CA ASP A 363 -17.99 -0.40 7.19
C ASP A 363 -18.20 -0.12 5.68
N PHE A 364 -17.23 0.52 5.04
CA PHE A 364 -17.26 0.74 3.61
C PHE A 364 -17.21 -0.59 2.83
N LEU A 365 -16.32 -1.52 3.21
CA LEU A 365 -16.25 -2.85 2.58
C LEU A 365 -17.58 -3.63 2.76
N ALA A 366 -18.22 -3.52 3.91
CA ALA A 366 -19.53 -4.12 4.13
C ALA A 366 -20.60 -3.57 3.16
N GLN A 367 -20.59 -2.24 2.92
CA GLN A 367 -21.48 -1.60 1.93
C GLN A 367 -21.16 -2.07 0.50
N VAL A 368 -19.86 -2.18 0.13
CA VAL A 368 -19.45 -2.73 -1.16
C VAL A 368 -19.97 -4.15 -1.34
N ARG A 369 -19.75 -5.02 -0.32
CA ARG A 369 -20.24 -6.40 -0.35
C ARG A 369 -21.74 -6.46 -0.54
N ALA A 370 -22.51 -5.70 0.23
CA ALA A 370 -23.97 -5.64 0.12
C ALA A 370 -24.38 -5.17 -1.28
N THR A 371 -23.75 -4.13 -1.81
CA THR A 371 -24.03 -3.60 -3.15
C THR A 371 -23.76 -4.63 -4.24
N VAL A 372 -22.56 -5.20 -4.29
CA VAL A 372 -22.13 -6.16 -5.31
C VAL A 372 -22.99 -7.42 -5.27
N LYS A 373 -23.17 -8.00 -4.08
CA LYS A 373 -23.92 -9.26 -3.92
C LYS A 373 -25.43 -9.10 -4.17
N SER A 374 -26.00 -7.89 -3.96
CA SER A 374 -27.41 -7.61 -4.29
C SER A 374 -27.69 -7.59 -5.80
N ILE A 375 -26.70 -7.21 -6.61
CA ILE A 375 -26.82 -7.17 -8.08
C ILE A 375 -26.55 -8.56 -8.67
N ARG A 376 -25.43 -9.16 -8.28
CA ARG A 376 -25.02 -10.47 -8.78
C ARG A 376 -24.26 -11.25 -7.70
N ARG A 377 -24.97 -12.19 -7.07
CA ARG A 377 -24.48 -12.96 -5.90
C ARG A 377 -23.18 -13.72 -6.16
N GLY A 378 -22.95 -14.18 -7.40
CA GLY A 378 -21.77 -14.96 -7.79
C GLY A 378 -20.49 -14.15 -7.97
N VAL A 379 -20.58 -12.82 -8.12
CA VAL A 379 -19.38 -11.97 -8.29
C VAL A 379 -18.51 -12.01 -7.05
N GLN A 380 -17.23 -12.37 -7.22
CA GLN A 380 -16.27 -12.45 -6.13
C GLN A 380 -15.78 -11.06 -5.70
N LEU A 381 -15.57 -10.87 -4.41
CA LEU A 381 -15.03 -9.64 -3.84
C LEU A 381 -13.62 -9.90 -3.32
N GLY A 382 -12.62 -9.45 -4.07
CA GLY A 382 -11.21 -9.51 -3.72
C GLY A 382 -10.72 -8.19 -3.13
N VAL A 383 -9.71 -8.26 -2.27
CA VAL A 383 -9.00 -7.07 -1.74
C VAL A 383 -7.50 -7.27 -1.95
N TYR A 384 -6.79 -6.19 -2.32
CA TYR A 384 -5.34 -6.16 -2.35
C TYR A 384 -4.79 -5.34 -1.19
N VAL A 385 -3.83 -5.92 -0.44
CA VAL A 385 -3.15 -5.28 0.70
C VAL A 385 -1.66 -5.63 0.73
N GLY A 386 -0.88 -4.92 1.54
CA GLY A 386 0.50 -5.34 1.85
C GLY A 386 0.52 -6.40 2.94
N SER A 387 1.50 -7.31 2.88
CA SER A 387 1.67 -8.40 3.85
C SER A 387 2.20 -7.97 5.22
N TRP A 388 2.65 -6.74 5.38
CA TRP A 388 3.23 -6.20 6.63
C TRP A 388 2.13 -5.79 7.62
N TYR A 389 1.34 -6.75 8.07
CA TYR A 389 0.19 -6.57 8.96
C TYR A 389 0.48 -5.72 10.21
N PRO A 390 1.59 -5.93 10.95
CA PRO A 390 1.85 -5.21 12.20
C PRO A 390 1.98 -3.68 12.08
N VAL A 391 2.24 -3.17 10.88
CA VAL A 391 2.36 -1.73 10.62
C VAL A 391 1.27 -1.20 9.67
N TYR A 392 0.30 -2.03 9.29
CA TYR A 392 -0.73 -1.65 8.33
C TYR A 392 -1.77 -0.67 8.92
N PHE A 393 -1.78 -0.51 10.25
CA PHE A 393 -2.54 0.55 10.94
C PHE A 393 -2.18 1.96 10.43
N ASP A 394 -0.96 2.15 9.92
CA ASP A 394 -0.49 3.43 9.37
C ASP A 394 -1.39 3.94 8.25
N VAL A 395 -1.91 3.05 7.43
CA VAL A 395 -2.87 3.36 6.36
C VAL A 395 -4.34 3.17 6.77
N GLY A 396 -4.61 3.04 8.09
CA GLY A 396 -5.96 2.97 8.65
C GLY A 396 -6.74 1.71 8.28
N VAL A 397 -6.06 0.56 8.20
CA VAL A 397 -6.67 -0.70 7.76
C VAL A 397 -6.33 -1.84 8.72
N ASN A 398 -7.34 -2.64 9.04
CA ASN A 398 -7.21 -3.94 9.66
C ASN A 398 -7.76 -5.00 8.70
N TRP A 399 -6.89 -5.65 7.93
CA TRP A 399 -7.29 -6.68 6.96
C TRP A 399 -7.30 -8.09 7.54
N GLY A 400 -7.06 -8.24 8.84
CA GLY A 400 -7.10 -9.53 9.53
C GLY A 400 -8.52 -10.05 9.79
N SER A 401 -8.56 -11.21 10.42
CA SER A 401 -9.80 -11.79 10.99
C SER A 401 -10.32 -10.91 12.12
N PRO A 402 -11.66 -10.79 12.29
CA PRO A 402 -12.24 -10.18 13.49
C PRO A 402 -11.88 -10.90 14.82
N SER A 403 -11.29 -12.08 14.74
CA SER A 403 -10.76 -12.84 15.90
C SER A 403 -9.24 -12.78 16.04
N HIS A 404 -8.53 -12.08 15.14
CA HIS A 404 -7.08 -11.94 15.23
C HIS A 404 -6.70 -10.82 16.19
N SER A 405 -6.22 -11.16 17.37
CA SER A 405 -5.76 -10.21 18.38
C SER A 405 -4.23 -10.23 18.51
N ALA A 406 -3.62 -9.07 18.62
CA ALA A 406 -2.18 -8.89 18.78
C ALA A 406 -1.86 -7.84 19.87
N PRO A 407 -2.28 -8.08 21.15
CA PRO A 407 -2.17 -7.10 22.23
C PRO A 407 -0.73 -6.76 22.62
N ASP A 408 0.25 -7.57 22.21
CA ASP A 408 1.68 -7.33 22.44
C ASP A 408 2.23 -6.18 21.58
N LEU A 409 1.49 -5.75 20.54
CA LEU A 409 1.81 -4.55 19.78
C LEU A 409 1.42 -3.30 20.60
N ASP A 410 2.37 -2.45 20.90
CA ASP A 410 2.22 -1.28 21.80
C ASP A 410 1.13 -0.29 21.36
N TRP A 411 0.87 -0.25 20.05
CA TRP A 411 -0.16 0.60 19.44
C TRP A 411 -1.57 -0.03 19.45
N TRP A 412 -1.69 -1.35 19.73
CA TRP A 412 -2.96 -2.07 19.61
C TRP A 412 -4.01 -1.55 20.61
N PRO A 413 -5.17 -1.06 20.16
CA PRO A 413 -6.27 -0.69 21.05
C PRO A 413 -7.14 -1.89 21.42
N ASN A 414 -7.80 -1.83 22.55
CA ASN A 414 -8.78 -2.85 22.95
C ASN A 414 -9.91 -2.97 21.93
N GLY A 415 -10.21 -4.19 21.50
CA GLY A 415 -11.24 -4.49 20.52
C GLY A 415 -10.88 -4.02 19.11
N TYR A 416 -9.60 -3.80 18.79
CA TYR A 416 -9.16 -3.47 17.43
C TYR A 416 -9.42 -4.62 16.46
N GLU A 417 -9.34 -5.85 16.93
CA GLU A 417 -9.66 -7.06 16.16
C GLU A 417 -11.06 -7.01 15.54
N GLU A 418 -12.05 -6.42 16.21
CA GLU A 418 -13.42 -6.26 15.72
C GLU A 418 -13.49 -5.47 14.40
N THR A 419 -12.50 -4.63 14.12
CA THR A 419 -12.37 -3.87 12.88
C THR A 419 -11.75 -4.67 11.74
N GLY A 420 -11.30 -5.89 12.01
CA GLY A 420 -10.78 -6.80 11.00
C GLY A 420 -11.85 -7.16 9.98
N TYR A 421 -11.51 -7.15 8.69
CA TYR A 421 -12.50 -7.32 7.62
C TYR A 421 -12.31 -8.56 6.74
N ALA A 422 -11.45 -9.49 7.11
CA ALA A 422 -11.23 -10.70 6.30
C ALA A 422 -12.51 -11.51 6.05
N ASP A 423 -13.45 -11.49 7.00
CA ASP A 423 -14.77 -12.15 6.92
C ASP A 423 -15.69 -11.55 5.83
N LEU A 424 -15.43 -10.33 5.38
CA LEU A 424 -16.21 -9.62 4.37
C LEU A 424 -15.71 -9.84 2.95
N ALA A 425 -14.45 -10.27 2.77
CA ALA A 425 -13.86 -10.57 1.47
C ALA A 425 -14.10 -12.04 1.07
N ASP A 426 -14.12 -12.32 -0.24
CA ASP A 426 -14.11 -13.68 -0.76
C ASP A 426 -12.66 -14.18 -0.94
N TYR A 427 -11.68 -13.26 -1.11
CA TYR A 427 -10.24 -13.52 -1.03
C TYR A 427 -9.45 -12.23 -0.77
N ILE A 428 -8.22 -12.39 -0.28
CA ILE A 428 -7.27 -11.29 -0.09
C ILE A 428 -5.95 -11.65 -0.80
N CYS A 429 -5.43 -10.72 -1.63
CA CYS A 429 -4.09 -10.77 -2.17
C CYS A 429 -3.15 -9.97 -1.27
N THR A 430 -2.11 -10.58 -0.71
CA THR A 430 -1.17 -9.93 0.20
C THR A 430 0.20 -9.73 -0.46
N GLY A 431 0.67 -8.50 -0.58
CA GLY A 431 1.93 -8.14 -1.23
C GLY A 431 3.15 -8.63 -0.46
N CYS A 432 3.63 -9.83 -0.75
CA CYS A 432 4.87 -10.41 -0.22
C CYS A 432 6.08 -9.88 -1.00
N TYR A 433 6.27 -8.55 -0.99
CA TYR A 433 7.23 -7.85 -1.86
C TYR A 433 8.64 -7.83 -1.28
N TYR A 434 9.22 -9.02 -1.15
CA TYR A 434 10.57 -9.25 -0.65
C TYR A 434 11.44 -9.94 -1.70
N THR A 435 12.74 -9.62 -1.69
CA THR A 435 13.72 -10.17 -2.66
C THR A 435 14.23 -11.54 -2.27
N TYR A 436 14.00 -11.95 -1.03
CA TYR A 436 14.42 -13.25 -0.50
C TYR A 436 13.23 -14.20 -0.44
N PRO A 437 13.24 -15.32 -1.17
CA PRO A 437 12.16 -16.30 -1.11
C PRO A 437 11.97 -16.91 0.28
N THR A 438 13.05 -17.28 0.99
CA THR A 438 13.00 -17.99 2.27
C THR A 438 13.56 -17.17 3.42
N ARG A 439 13.11 -17.48 4.66
CA ARG A 439 13.66 -16.94 5.91
C ARG A 439 15.16 -17.18 6.01
N LYS A 440 15.60 -18.42 5.68
CA LYS A 440 17.01 -18.81 5.69
C LYS A 440 17.83 -17.90 4.79
N GLU A 441 17.37 -17.64 3.56
CA GLU A 441 18.11 -16.79 2.63
C GLU A 441 18.23 -15.34 3.14
N ALA A 442 17.19 -14.78 3.74
CA ALA A 442 17.25 -13.46 4.34
C ALA A 442 18.33 -13.40 5.44
N LEU A 443 18.32 -14.38 6.36
CA LEU A 443 19.32 -14.49 7.44
C LEU A 443 20.74 -14.67 6.90
N ASP A 444 20.95 -15.52 5.90
CA ASP A 444 22.25 -15.76 5.25
C ASP A 444 22.83 -14.47 4.61
N LYS A 445 21.96 -13.49 4.31
CA LYS A 445 22.34 -12.17 3.77
C LYS A 445 22.44 -11.08 4.84
N GLY A 446 22.33 -11.44 6.12
CA GLY A 446 22.39 -10.48 7.24
C GLY A 446 21.13 -9.64 7.41
N GLU A 447 20.02 -10.04 6.77
CA GLU A 447 18.72 -9.39 6.91
C GLU A 447 17.87 -10.13 7.96
N GLN A 448 16.79 -9.49 8.38
CA GLN A 448 15.83 -10.08 9.31
C GLN A 448 14.95 -11.11 8.57
N GLU A 449 14.58 -12.22 9.22
CA GLU A 449 13.82 -13.32 8.61
C GLU A 449 12.45 -12.90 8.04
N TRP A 450 11.80 -11.89 8.65
CA TRP A 450 10.52 -11.38 8.18
C TRP A 450 10.60 -10.68 6.81
N LYS A 451 11.81 -10.30 6.37
CA LYS A 451 12.06 -9.74 5.03
C LYS A 451 12.13 -10.84 3.95
N SER A 452 11.29 -11.86 4.07
CA SER A 452 11.19 -12.96 3.13
C SER A 452 9.75 -13.21 2.68
N VAL A 453 9.59 -13.78 1.48
CA VAL A 453 8.28 -14.19 0.95
C VAL A 453 7.65 -15.24 1.85
N GLU A 454 8.43 -16.20 2.33
CA GLU A 454 7.98 -17.25 3.25
C GLU A 454 7.36 -16.67 4.52
N ALA A 455 8.05 -15.73 5.17
CA ALA A 455 7.57 -15.10 6.40
C ALA A 455 6.32 -14.26 6.16
N ALA A 456 6.31 -13.48 5.08
CA ALA A 456 5.20 -12.63 4.70
C ALA A 456 3.92 -13.41 4.38
N ALA A 457 4.05 -14.52 3.66
CA ALA A 457 2.94 -15.42 3.36
C ALA A 457 2.39 -16.09 4.63
N GLN A 458 3.28 -16.53 5.54
CA GLN A 458 2.87 -17.08 6.83
C GLN A 458 2.15 -16.06 7.70
N GLU A 459 2.67 -14.82 7.78
CA GLU A 459 2.03 -13.73 8.54
C GLU A 459 0.63 -13.43 8.00
N SER A 460 0.48 -13.45 6.68
CA SER A 460 -0.83 -13.25 6.04
C SER A 460 -1.85 -14.31 6.46
N MET A 461 -1.44 -15.57 6.55
CA MET A 461 -2.31 -16.65 7.02
C MET A 461 -2.65 -16.51 8.50
N ASN A 462 -1.67 -16.13 9.32
CA ASN A 462 -1.86 -15.92 10.76
C ASN A 462 -2.89 -14.80 11.02
N ALA A 463 -2.80 -13.69 10.28
CA ALA A 463 -3.71 -12.57 10.44
C ALA A 463 -5.13 -12.89 9.96
N VAL A 464 -5.28 -13.61 8.83
CA VAL A 464 -6.60 -13.90 8.23
C VAL A 464 -7.32 -15.06 8.92
N LYS A 465 -6.60 -16.01 9.53
CA LYS A 465 -7.18 -17.15 10.29
C LYS A 465 -8.29 -17.91 9.53
N ASP A 466 -8.06 -18.23 8.26
CA ASP A 466 -9.05 -18.95 7.42
C ASP A 466 -10.43 -18.27 7.27
N GLU A 467 -10.56 -16.95 7.51
CA GLU A 467 -11.80 -16.23 7.23
C GLU A 467 -12.08 -16.12 5.73
N THR A 468 -11.02 -16.08 4.94
CA THR A 468 -11.11 -16.01 3.49
C THR A 468 -9.88 -16.66 2.84
N PHE A 469 -9.90 -16.82 1.51
CA PHE A 469 -8.71 -17.28 0.79
C PHE A 469 -7.64 -16.18 0.77
N VAL A 470 -6.37 -16.60 0.92
CA VAL A 470 -5.20 -15.73 0.85
C VAL A 470 -4.35 -16.13 -0.35
N TYR A 471 -3.95 -15.15 -1.15
CA TYR A 471 -3.01 -15.34 -2.25
C TYR A 471 -1.77 -14.48 -2.03
N GLY A 472 -0.60 -15.13 -1.85
CA GLY A 472 0.66 -14.42 -1.75
C GLY A 472 0.98 -13.73 -3.07
N SER A 473 1.27 -12.43 -3.01
CA SER A 473 1.49 -11.61 -4.20
C SER A 473 2.96 -11.28 -4.37
N LEU A 474 3.51 -11.46 -5.57
CA LEU A 474 4.92 -11.23 -5.88
C LEU A 474 5.10 -10.03 -6.80
N TYR A 475 6.06 -9.15 -6.48
CA TYR A 475 6.48 -8.06 -7.36
C TYR A 475 7.64 -8.52 -8.25
N LEU A 476 7.33 -8.88 -9.48
CA LEU A 476 8.24 -9.55 -10.41
C LEU A 476 9.51 -8.75 -10.69
N ARG A 477 9.44 -7.42 -10.65
CA ARG A 477 10.60 -6.54 -10.82
C ARG A 477 11.76 -6.86 -9.87
N GLN A 478 11.46 -7.33 -8.67
CA GLN A 478 12.46 -7.68 -7.65
C GLN A 478 13.33 -8.87 -8.06
N TYR A 479 12.87 -9.67 -9.03
CA TYR A 479 13.54 -10.89 -9.49
C TYR A 479 14.19 -10.74 -10.88
N ASN A 480 14.30 -9.52 -11.42
CA ASN A 480 14.91 -9.30 -12.73
C ASN A 480 16.25 -10.03 -12.87
N GLY A 481 16.40 -10.84 -13.93
CA GLY A 481 17.59 -11.68 -14.17
C GLY A 481 17.74 -12.90 -13.26
N ARG A 482 16.75 -13.20 -12.37
CA ARG A 482 16.81 -14.31 -11.39
C ARG A 482 15.55 -15.19 -11.43
N PRO A 483 15.28 -15.89 -12.56
CA PRO A 483 14.07 -16.70 -12.71
C PRO A 483 13.98 -17.88 -11.73
N ASP A 484 15.12 -18.43 -11.31
CA ASP A 484 15.21 -19.46 -10.26
C ASP A 484 14.70 -18.96 -8.91
N LYS A 485 15.08 -17.74 -8.51
CA LYS A 485 14.58 -17.10 -7.29
C LYS A 485 13.11 -16.76 -7.37
N PHE A 486 12.63 -16.36 -8.54
CA PHE A 486 11.22 -16.14 -8.78
C PHE A 486 10.40 -17.44 -8.66
N LEU A 487 10.89 -18.53 -9.23
CA LEU A 487 10.27 -19.87 -9.06
C LEU A 487 10.21 -20.30 -7.60
N GLU A 488 11.28 -20.06 -6.84
CA GLU A 488 11.31 -20.34 -5.41
C GLU A 488 10.30 -19.49 -4.64
N ALA A 489 10.20 -18.19 -4.94
CA ALA A 489 9.21 -17.29 -4.34
C ALA A 489 7.76 -17.75 -4.64
N ILE A 490 7.48 -18.18 -5.87
CA ILE A 490 6.17 -18.77 -6.20
C ILE A 490 5.90 -20.00 -5.33
N ARG A 491 6.88 -20.92 -5.16
CA ARG A 491 6.70 -22.10 -4.28
C ARG A 491 6.36 -21.69 -2.86
N GLN A 492 7.06 -20.69 -2.28
CA GLN A 492 6.75 -20.21 -0.93
C GLN A 492 5.31 -19.69 -0.80
N CYS A 493 4.82 -18.94 -1.79
CA CYS A 493 3.42 -18.54 -1.82
C CYS A 493 2.48 -19.75 -1.85
N LEU A 494 2.73 -20.71 -2.75
CA LEU A 494 1.89 -21.90 -2.91
C LEU A 494 1.93 -22.86 -1.72
N ASP A 495 3.04 -22.91 -1.00
CA ASP A 495 3.21 -23.75 0.20
C ASP A 495 2.49 -23.15 1.42
N LYS A 496 2.49 -21.83 1.54
CA LYS A 496 1.94 -21.14 2.73
C LYS A 496 0.49 -20.71 2.57
N THR A 497 0.06 -20.36 1.35
CA THR A 497 -1.27 -19.80 1.07
C THR A 497 -2.02 -20.66 0.04
N GLN A 498 -3.24 -20.26 -0.33
CA GLN A 498 -4.05 -21.00 -1.30
C GLN A 498 -3.73 -20.64 -2.77
N GLY A 499 -2.66 -19.86 -3.02
CA GLY A 499 -2.25 -19.51 -4.38
C GLY A 499 -1.26 -18.36 -4.45
N CYS A 500 -0.97 -17.95 -5.69
CA CYS A 500 -0.04 -16.88 -5.97
C CYS A 500 -0.64 -15.85 -6.93
N MET A 501 -0.43 -14.57 -6.65
CA MET A 501 -0.75 -13.47 -7.56
C MET A 501 0.55 -12.82 -8.05
N LEU A 502 0.62 -12.58 -9.35
CA LEU A 502 1.80 -12.08 -10.06
C LEU A 502 1.60 -10.59 -10.44
N PHE A 503 2.32 -9.70 -9.79
CA PHE A 503 2.33 -8.28 -10.09
C PHE A 503 3.63 -7.88 -10.81
N ASP A 504 3.65 -7.56 -12.10
CA ASP A 504 2.50 -7.57 -13.00
C ASP A 504 2.88 -8.12 -14.40
N LEU A 505 1.92 -8.10 -15.32
CA LEU A 505 2.07 -8.56 -16.70
C LEU A 505 3.26 -7.95 -17.44
N VAL A 506 3.57 -6.65 -17.23
CA VAL A 506 4.67 -5.97 -17.95
C VAL A 506 5.99 -6.70 -17.78
N TYR A 507 6.28 -7.17 -16.57
CA TYR A 507 7.54 -7.89 -16.28
C TYR A 507 7.57 -9.29 -16.86
N VAL A 508 6.43 -9.99 -16.91
CA VAL A 508 6.35 -11.31 -17.59
C VAL A 508 6.70 -11.16 -19.06
N ARG A 509 6.24 -10.08 -19.71
CA ARG A 509 6.55 -9.77 -21.11
C ARG A 509 7.98 -9.33 -21.29
N ASP A 510 8.45 -8.36 -20.53
CA ASP A 510 9.74 -7.71 -20.70
C ASP A 510 10.90 -8.67 -20.39
N TYR A 511 10.70 -9.64 -19.49
CA TYR A 511 11.69 -10.67 -19.16
C TYR A 511 11.50 -11.97 -19.94
N ASP A 512 10.47 -12.05 -20.79
CA ASP A 512 10.05 -13.25 -21.53
C ASP A 512 9.85 -14.49 -20.63
N TRP A 513 9.15 -14.30 -19.51
CA TRP A 513 8.98 -15.34 -18.47
C TRP A 513 7.76 -16.24 -18.67
N TRP A 514 7.19 -16.32 -19.85
CA TRP A 514 6.07 -17.23 -20.12
C TRP A 514 6.45 -18.71 -19.92
N SER A 515 7.68 -19.10 -20.32
CA SER A 515 8.21 -20.44 -20.06
C SER A 515 8.45 -20.71 -18.58
N VAL A 516 8.89 -19.70 -17.83
CA VAL A 516 9.07 -19.77 -16.36
C VAL A 516 7.73 -20.00 -15.67
N LEU A 517 6.67 -19.27 -16.07
CA LEU A 517 5.31 -19.49 -15.55
C LEU A 517 4.79 -20.89 -15.87
N LYS A 518 5.03 -21.40 -17.07
CA LYS A 518 4.65 -22.77 -17.46
C LYS A 518 5.37 -23.83 -16.62
N GLN A 519 6.61 -23.57 -16.22
CA GLN A 519 7.35 -24.41 -15.29
C GLN A 519 6.76 -24.35 -13.88
N ALA A 520 6.39 -23.15 -13.40
CA ALA A 520 5.75 -22.96 -12.09
C ALA A 520 4.37 -23.61 -12.02
N PHE A 521 3.62 -23.58 -13.12
CA PHE A 521 2.23 -24.05 -13.24
C PHE A 521 2.08 -25.11 -14.33
N PRO A 522 2.58 -26.34 -14.11
CA PRO A 522 2.71 -27.35 -15.18
C PRO A 522 1.38 -27.93 -15.68
N LYS A 523 0.31 -27.85 -14.89
CA LYS A 523 -1.02 -28.41 -15.22
C LYS A 523 -2.12 -27.39 -14.88
N PRO A 524 -3.23 -27.33 -15.63
CA PRO A 524 -4.36 -26.49 -15.27
C PRO A 524 -5.02 -26.96 -13.96
N VAL A 525 -5.51 -26.02 -13.15
CA VAL A 525 -6.29 -26.26 -11.92
C VAL A 525 -7.29 -25.13 -11.76
N SER A 526 -8.37 -25.37 -10.99
CA SER A 526 -9.35 -24.32 -10.64
C SER A 526 -8.85 -23.47 -9.46
N ALA A 527 -9.31 -22.22 -9.43
CA ALA A 527 -9.02 -21.34 -8.31
C ALA A 527 -9.93 -21.63 -7.10
N PRO A 528 -9.44 -21.52 -5.85
CA PRO A 528 -10.26 -21.74 -4.66
C PRO A 528 -11.49 -20.82 -4.57
N HIS A 529 -11.37 -19.57 -4.99
CA HIS A 529 -12.47 -18.60 -4.96
C HIS A 529 -13.61 -18.91 -5.94
N GLU A 530 -13.40 -19.79 -6.92
CA GLU A 530 -14.48 -20.35 -7.76
C GLU A 530 -15.37 -21.34 -7.00
N ALA A 531 -14.94 -21.80 -5.82
CA ALA A 531 -15.69 -22.70 -4.95
C ALA A 531 -16.02 -22.05 -3.59
N PRO A 532 -16.86 -20.99 -3.54
CA PRO A 532 -17.11 -20.18 -2.35
C PRO A 532 -17.76 -20.96 -1.20
N SER A 533 -18.37 -22.12 -1.48
CA SER A 533 -18.89 -23.02 -0.43
C SER A 533 -17.82 -23.54 0.54
N LEU A 534 -16.54 -23.56 0.11
CA LEU A 534 -15.43 -23.96 0.98
C LEU A 534 -15.22 -23.00 2.14
N LEU A 535 -15.43 -21.68 1.94
CA LEU A 535 -15.38 -20.69 3.01
C LEU A 535 -16.44 -20.95 4.07
N SER A 536 -17.66 -21.31 3.65
CA SER A 536 -18.73 -21.66 4.60
C SER A 536 -18.40 -22.93 5.37
N GLN A 537 -17.77 -23.92 4.75
CA GLN A 537 -17.34 -25.14 5.42
C GLN A 537 -16.25 -24.85 6.48
N SER A 538 -15.25 -24.06 6.14
CA SER A 538 -14.19 -23.67 7.08
C SER A 538 -14.74 -22.90 8.29
N ARG A 539 -15.62 -21.92 8.05
CA ARG A 539 -16.23 -21.10 9.11
C ARG A 539 -17.13 -21.92 10.03
N ASN A 540 -17.89 -22.89 9.49
CA ASN A 540 -18.81 -23.74 10.27
C ASN A 540 -18.08 -24.87 11.02
N GLY A 541 -16.89 -25.26 10.63
CA GLY A 541 -16.09 -26.31 11.28
C GLY A 541 -15.28 -25.84 12.47
N ARG A 542 -15.27 -24.57 12.79
CA ARG A 542 -14.53 -24.03 13.94
C ARG A 542 -15.28 -24.28 15.24
N PRO A 543 -14.59 -24.69 16.33
CA PRO A 543 -15.19 -24.69 17.66
C PRO A 543 -15.61 -23.26 18.03
N ALA A 544 -16.79 -23.11 18.61
CA ALA A 544 -17.25 -21.84 19.14
C ALA A 544 -16.25 -21.36 20.22
N GLY A 545 -15.48 -20.30 19.93
CA GLY A 545 -14.55 -19.72 20.90
C GLY A 545 -13.04 -19.89 20.61
N SER A 546 -12.63 -20.24 19.38
CA SER A 546 -11.20 -20.27 18.98
C SER A 546 -10.75 -18.95 18.35
#